data_f1a9f8f0600fdf24439825bc9b0fd3f4
#
_entry.id   f1a9f8f0600fdf24439825bc9b0fd3f4
#
_cell.length_a   1.000
_cell.length_b   1.000
_cell.length_c   1.000
_cell.angle_alpha   90.00
_cell.angle_beta   90.00
_cell.angle_gamma   90.00
#
_symmetry.space_group_name_H-M   'P 1'
#
loop_
_entity.id
_entity.type
_entity.pdbx_description
1 polymer ?
#
loop_
_entity_poly.entity_id
_entity_poly.type
_entity_poly.pdbx_seq_one_letter_code
_entity_poly.pdbx_strand_id
1 'polypeptide(L)'
;MPVVTITGPSGLTKDAKKQLIEGTLHVLAETIFLPDDRVYIHDVPVENVGHTPLLEVTHGESWAVQSEPARIFVEVTAPPGLPIETKRKLMRKLTEVAGRAYGRKDLRDVLVSLDQHNVEDFAANGFLQTENPDMAPFAATLQRK
;
A
#
# COMPACT_ATOMS: atom_id res chain seq x y z
N MET A 1 -13.13 5.70 1.52
CA MET A 1 -12.82 4.25 1.48
C MET A 1 -11.36 4.07 1.08
N PRO A 2 -10.45 3.88 2.02
CA PRO A 2 -9.07 3.54 1.71
C PRO A 2 -8.95 2.17 1.07
N VAL A 3 -8.11 2.09 0.06
CA VAL A 3 -7.73 0.83 -0.57
C VAL A 3 -6.23 0.65 -0.40
N VAL A 4 -5.83 -0.50 0.11
CA VAL A 4 -4.42 -0.85 0.24
C VAL A 4 -4.11 -2.04 -0.64
N THR A 5 -3.15 -1.88 -1.52
CA THR A 5 -2.61 -2.94 -2.35
C THR A 5 -1.20 -3.28 -1.87
N ILE A 6 -0.96 -4.53 -1.54
CA ILE A 6 0.34 -5.00 -1.08
C ILE A 6 0.87 -5.96 -2.13
N THR A 7 1.93 -5.57 -2.80
CA THR A 7 2.63 -6.39 -3.78
C THR A 7 3.93 -6.89 -3.16
N GLY A 8 4.19 -8.17 -3.27
CA GLY A 8 5.40 -8.75 -2.70
C GLY A 8 5.73 -10.14 -3.28
N PRO A 9 6.84 -10.73 -2.86
CA PRO A 9 7.25 -12.04 -3.35
C PRO A 9 6.24 -13.12 -2.98
N SER A 10 6.06 -14.08 -3.86
CA SER A 10 5.26 -15.28 -3.59
C SER A 10 5.82 -16.07 -2.41
N GLY A 11 4.98 -16.85 -1.76
CA GLY A 11 5.38 -17.79 -0.73
C GLY A 11 4.89 -17.48 0.68
N LEU A 12 4.14 -16.39 0.87
CA LEU A 12 3.46 -16.18 2.14
C LEU A 12 2.44 -17.29 2.42
N THR A 13 2.47 -17.82 3.64
CA THR A 13 1.44 -18.75 4.10
C THR A 13 0.09 -18.04 4.23
N LYS A 14 -0.97 -18.81 4.25
CA LYS A 14 -2.33 -18.28 4.50
C LYS A 14 -2.42 -17.49 5.81
N ASP A 15 -1.77 -17.99 6.87
CA ASP A 15 -1.76 -17.33 8.17
C ASP A 15 -0.97 -16.03 8.14
N ALA A 16 0.17 -15.99 7.46
CA ALA A 16 0.95 -14.76 7.27
C ALA A 16 0.15 -13.71 6.48
N LYS A 17 -0.57 -14.11 5.44
CA LYS A 17 -1.47 -13.22 4.69
C LYS A 17 -2.59 -12.67 5.57
N LYS A 18 -3.21 -13.53 6.39
CA LYS A 18 -4.23 -13.10 7.34
C LYS A 18 -3.67 -12.07 8.33
N GLN A 19 -2.53 -12.32 8.94
CA GLN A 19 -1.88 -11.38 9.85
C GLN A 19 -1.53 -10.05 9.16
N LEU A 20 -1.07 -10.10 7.92
CA LEU A 20 -0.78 -8.92 7.11
C LEU A 20 -2.03 -8.08 6.87
N ILE A 21 -3.13 -8.71 6.50
CA ILE A 21 -4.43 -8.03 6.28
C ILE A 21 -4.93 -7.41 7.59
N GLU A 22 -5.00 -8.19 8.67
CA GLU A 22 -5.46 -7.73 9.99
C GLU A 22 -4.60 -6.57 10.52
N GLY A 23 -3.28 -6.70 10.43
CA GLY A 23 -2.35 -5.64 10.83
C GLY A 23 -2.51 -4.37 10.01
N THR A 24 -2.71 -4.49 8.70
CA THR A 24 -2.96 -3.35 7.81
C THR A 24 -4.28 -2.65 8.15
N LEU A 25 -5.36 -3.40 8.32
CA LEU A 25 -6.66 -2.85 8.71
C LEU A 25 -6.60 -2.13 10.07
N HIS A 26 -5.84 -2.69 11.02
CA HIS A 26 -5.63 -2.04 12.31
C HIS A 26 -4.89 -0.70 12.17
N VAL A 27 -3.85 -0.64 11.34
CA VAL A 27 -3.15 0.62 11.04
C VAL A 27 -4.07 1.65 10.40
N LEU A 28 -4.93 1.24 9.46
CA LEU A 28 -5.90 2.14 8.85
C LEU A 28 -6.90 2.68 9.88
N ALA A 29 -7.43 1.81 10.73
CA ALA A 29 -8.36 2.22 11.79
C ALA A 29 -7.75 3.26 12.76
N GLU A 30 -6.45 3.14 13.04
CA GLU A 30 -5.74 4.08 13.92
C GLU A 30 -5.33 5.41 13.25
N THR A 31 -5.34 5.46 11.93
CA THR A 31 -4.75 6.59 11.18
C THR A 31 -5.74 7.32 10.30
N ILE A 32 -6.50 6.61 9.49
CA ILE A 32 -7.41 7.21 8.51
C ILE A 32 -8.84 7.17 9.01
N PHE A 33 -9.24 6.12 9.67
CA PHE A 33 -10.57 5.90 10.24
C PHE A 33 -11.72 6.24 9.28
N LEU A 34 -11.82 5.48 8.21
CA LEU A 34 -12.94 5.52 7.27
C LEU A 34 -13.60 4.15 7.19
N PRO A 35 -14.88 4.07 6.82
CA PRO A 35 -15.54 2.79 6.65
C PRO A 35 -15.07 2.08 5.38
N ASP A 36 -15.27 0.77 5.36
CA ASP A 36 -15.10 -0.09 4.18
C ASP A 36 -13.67 -0.09 3.61
N ASP A 37 -12.68 -0.20 4.49
CA ASP A 37 -11.29 -0.38 4.09
C ASP A 37 -11.10 -1.71 3.36
N ARG A 38 -10.30 -1.69 2.29
CA ARG A 38 -9.97 -2.88 1.50
C ARG A 38 -8.47 -3.11 1.47
N VAL A 39 -8.08 -4.37 1.63
CA VAL A 39 -6.68 -4.79 1.52
C VAL A 39 -6.57 -5.92 0.52
N TYR A 40 -5.73 -5.73 -0.48
CA TYR A 40 -5.43 -6.72 -1.50
C TYR A 40 -3.95 -7.12 -1.42
N ILE A 41 -3.67 -8.41 -1.60
CA ILE A 41 -2.29 -8.93 -1.64
C ILE A 41 -2.07 -9.51 -3.03
N HIS A 42 -1.02 -9.04 -3.69
CA HIS A 42 -0.55 -9.54 -4.98
C HIS A 42 0.78 -10.27 -4.80
N ASP A 43 0.76 -11.55 -5.09
CA ASP A 43 1.97 -12.38 -5.10
C ASP A 43 2.67 -12.26 -6.45
N VAL A 44 3.96 -11.91 -6.42
CA VAL A 44 4.77 -11.81 -7.63
C VAL A 44 5.83 -12.91 -7.61
N PRO A 45 5.72 -13.93 -8.48
CA PRO A 45 6.74 -14.94 -8.62
C PRO A 45 8.02 -14.33 -9.22
N VAL A 46 9.16 -14.92 -8.89
CA VAL A 46 10.47 -14.35 -9.22
C VAL A 46 10.67 -14.17 -10.74
N GLU A 47 10.09 -15.04 -11.56
CA GLU A 47 10.13 -14.95 -13.02
C GLU A 47 9.41 -13.72 -13.58
N ASN A 48 8.58 -13.07 -12.79
CA ASN A 48 7.86 -11.85 -13.15
C ASN A 48 8.56 -10.57 -12.67
N VAL A 49 9.77 -10.68 -12.11
CA VAL A 49 10.52 -9.54 -11.59
C VAL A 49 11.65 -9.17 -12.54
N GLY A 50 11.60 -7.95 -13.06
CA GLY A 50 12.72 -7.34 -13.77
C GLY A 50 13.48 -6.38 -12.86
N HIS A 51 14.80 -6.47 -12.84
CA HIS A 51 15.65 -5.61 -12.04
C HIS A 51 16.79 -5.02 -12.89
N THR A 52 16.93 -3.70 -12.84
CA THR A 52 18.10 -3.06 -13.42
C THR A 52 19.18 -3.01 -12.35
N PRO A 53 20.32 -3.68 -12.53
CA PRO A 53 21.40 -3.57 -11.57
C PRO A 53 21.81 -2.11 -11.43
N LEU A 54 22.07 -1.68 -10.21
CA LEU A 54 22.55 -0.34 -9.91
C LEU A 54 23.81 -0.08 -10.75
N LEU A 55 23.64 0.82 -11.66
CA LEU A 55 24.56 1.61 -12.49
C LEU A 55 26.07 1.41 -12.26
N GLU A 56 26.60 0.24 -12.43
CA GLU A 56 27.86 0.15 -13.13
C GLU A 56 27.51 -0.13 -14.60
N VAL A 57 27.16 0.94 -15.30
CA VAL A 57 27.01 0.90 -16.75
C VAL A 57 28.39 0.68 -17.33
N THR A 58 28.82 -0.55 -17.42
CA THR A 58 29.89 -0.93 -18.29
C THR A 58 29.36 -0.83 -19.72
N HIS A 59 29.92 0.13 -20.44
CA HIS A 59 29.57 0.39 -21.84
C HIS A 59 29.61 -0.91 -22.65
N GLY A 60 28.49 -1.34 -23.18
CA GLY A 60 28.40 -2.37 -24.20
C GLY A 60 28.05 -3.77 -23.73
N GLU A 61 27.78 -4.01 -22.46
CA GLU A 61 27.27 -5.30 -22.00
C GLU A 61 25.73 -5.30 -21.98
N SER A 62 25.16 -6.39 -22.46
CA SER A 62 23.73 -6.64 -22.41
C SER A 62 23.21 -6.53 -20.97
N TRP A 63 22.12 -5.87 -20.78
CA TRP A 63 21.39 -5.79 -19.51
C TRP A 63 21.21 -7.20 -18.93
N ALA A 64 21.97 -7.53 -17.91
CA ALA A 64 21.75 -8.76 -17.17
C ALA A 64 20.52 -8.57 -16.31
N VAL A 65 19.44 -9.24 -16.68
CA VAL A 65 18.27 -9.37 -15.80
C VAL A 65 18.68 -10.29 -14.67
N GLN A 66 18.92 -9.74 -13.50
CA GLN A 66 19.13 -10.55 -12.30
C GLN A 66 17.78 -10.98 -11.76
N SER A 67 17.65 -12.27 -11.48
CA SER A 67 16.46 -12.83 -10.85
C SER A 67 16.53 -12.54 -9.34
N GLU A 68 15.81 -11.53 -8.91
CA GLU A 68 15.67 -11.20 -7.50
C GLU A 68 14.21 -11.31 -7.06
N PRO A 69 13.93 -11.66 -5.79
CA PRO A 69 12.58 -11.62 -5.28
C PRO A 69 11.98 -10.22 -5.41
N ALA A 70 10.69 -10.14 -5.65
CA ALA A 70 9.98 -8.86 -5.67
C ALA A 70 10.21 -8.08 -4.38
N ARG A 71 10.39 -6.76 -4.48
CA ARG A 71 10.31 -5.89 -3.31
C ARG A 71 8.89 -5.85 -2.79
N ILE A 72 8.76 -5.57 -1.52
CA ILE A 72 7.45 -5.35 -0.92
C ILE A 72 7.05 -3.92 -1.21
N PHE A 73 5.91 -3.75 -1.88
CA PHE A 73 5.37 -2.45 -2.21
C PHE A 73 3.94 -2.33 -1.66
N VAL A 74 3.72 -1.36 -0.79
CA VAL A 74 2.43 -1.06 -0.17
C VAL A 74 1.92 0.25 -0.75
N GLU A 75 0.84 0.19 -1.48
CA GLU A 75 0.18 1.34 -2.08
C GLU A 75 -1.11 1.62 -1.33
N VAL A 76 -1.24 2.83 -0.82
CA VAL A 76 -2.44 3.28 -0.10
C VAL A 76 -3.13 4.35 -0.93
N THR A 77 -4.37 4.10 -1.32
CA THR A 77 -5.23 5.09 -1.96
C THR A 77 -6.18 5.65 -0.90
N ALA A 78 -6.18 6.94 -0.71
CA ALA A 78 -6.97 7.59 0.33
C ALA A 78 -7.44 9.00 -0.08
N PRO A 79 -8.48 9.55 0.58
CA PRO A 79 -8.88 10.94 0.37
C PRO A 79 -7.77 11.93 0.73
N PRO A 80 -7.80 13.16 0.20
CA PRO A 80 -6.81 14.19 0.46
C PRO A 80 -6.95 14.74 1.89
N GLY A 81 -5.95 15.52 2.30
CA GLY A 81 -6.01 16.31 3.53
C GLY A 81 -5.51 15.60 4.78
N LEU A 82 -4.83 14.46 4.67
CA LEU A 82 -4.21 13.83 5.83
C LEU A 82 -3.07 14.70 6.38
N PRO A 83 -3.07 14.99 7.70
CA PRO A 83 -1.97 15.71 8.36
C PRO A 83 -0.63 14.96 8.19
N ILE A 84 0.47 15.70 8.13
CA ILE A 84 1.79 15.11 7.94
C ILE A 84 2.15 14.10 9.01
N GLU A 85 1.77 14.33 10.26
CA GLU A 85 2.04 13.38 11.34
C GLU A 85 1.24 12.08 11.19
N THR A 86 0.01 12.16 10.68
CA THR A 86 -0.79 10.99 10.34
C THR A 86 -0.13 10.20 9.20
N LYS A 87 0.36 10.89 8.16
CA LYS A 87 1.11 10.26 7.07
C LYS A 87 2.37 9.55 7.58
N ARG A 88 3.15 10.20 8.43
CA ARG A 88 4.35 9.59 9.04
C ARG A 88 4.02 8.35 9.85
N LYS A 89 2.96 8.40 10.67
CA LYS A 89 2.49 7.26 11.46
C LYS A 89 2.04 6.12 10.57
N LEU A 90 1.24 6.41 9.54
CA LEU A 90 0.73 5.46 8.56
C LEU A 90 1.88 4.73 7.87
N MET A 91 2.81 5.48 7.26
CA MET A 91 3.94 4.94 6.51
C MET A 91 4.81 4.03 7.36
N ARG A 92 5.18 4.48 8.57
CA ARG A 92 6.00 3.69 9.50
C ARG A 92 5.32 2.40 9.91
N LYS A 93 4.06 2.47 10.33
CA LYS A 93 3.33 1.29 10.79
C LYS A 93 3.07 0.27 9.67
N LEU A 94 2.74 0.72 8.47
CA LEU A 94 2.59 -0.17 7.32
C LEU A 94 3.91 -0.85 6.94
N THR A 95 5.02 -0.12 6.99
CA THR A 95 6.36 -0.68 6.76
C THR A 95 6.67 -1.79 7.77
N GLU A 96 6.38 -1.57 9.06
CA GLU A 96 6.60 -2.55 10.12
C GLU A 96 5.70 -3.80 9.94
N VAL A 97 4.43 -3.60 9.64
CA VAL A 97 3.47 -4.70 9.43
C VAL A 97 3.89 -5.56 8.23
N ALA A 98 4.18 -4.93 7.09
CA ALA A 98 4.60 -5.62 5.88
C ALA A 98 5.95 -6.32 6.08
N GLY A 99 6.93 -5.64 6.63
CA GLY A 99 8.25 -6.21 6.92
C GLY A 99 8.17 -7.46 7.80
N ARG A 100 7.36 -7.41 8.85
CA ARG A 100 7.15 -8.54 9.76
C ARG A 100 6.50 -9.73 9.02
N ALA A 101 5.44 -9.49 8.26
CA ALA A 101 4.71 -10.54 7.55
C ALA A 101 5.61 -11.28 6.53
N TYR A 102 6.46 -10.54 5.83
CA TYR A 102 7.41 -11.10 4.87
C TYR A 102 8.74 -11.54 5.49
N GLY A 103 8.87 -11.52 6.82
CA GLY A 103 10.10 -11.93 7.52
C GLY A 103 11.31 -11.07 7.21
N ARG A 104 11.12 -9.81 6.85
CA ARG A 104 12.21 -8.87 6.52
C ARG A 104 12.80 -8.28 7.79
N LYS A 105 14.11 -8.47 7.95
CA LYS A 105 14.88 -7.81 9.03
C LYS A 105 15.27 -6.39 8.63
N ASP A 106 15.51 -6.17 7.35
CA ASP A 106 15.82 -4.87 6.79
C ASP A 106 14.56 -4.26 6.15
N LEU A 107 14.05 -3.21 6.77
CA LEU A 107 12.85 -2.52 6.33
C LEU A 107 13.08 -1.62 5.11
N ARG A 108 14.33 -1.44 4.65
CA ARG A 108 14.63 -0.71 3.40
C ARG A 108 14.08 -1.39 2.16
N ASP A 109 13.78 -2.69 2.25
CA ASP A 109 13.13 -3.45 1.18
C ASP A 109 11.61 -3.21 1.08
N VAL A 110 11.04 -2.48 2.05
CA VAL A 110 9.62 -2.16 2.06
C VAL A 110 9.42 -0.74 1.59
N LEU A 111 8.71 -0.59 0.49
CA LEU A 111 8.30 0.70 -0.06
C LEU A 111 6.83 0.92 0.26
N VAL A 112 6.51 2.12 0.73
CA VAL A 112 5.11 2.53 0.98
C VAL A 112 4.84 3.82 0.25
N SER A 113 3.78 3.84 -0.54
CA SER A 113 3.28 5.05 -1.19
C SER A 113 1.87 5.39 -0.73
N LEU A 114 1.57 6.66 -0.70
CA LEU A 114 0.23 7.18 -0.44
C LEU A 114 -0.20 8.00 -1.65
N ASP A 115 -1.21 7.52 -2.34
CA ASP A 115 -1.89 8.22 -3.40
C ASP A 115 -3.16 8.87 -2.84
N GLN A 116 -3.18 10.18 -2.82
CA GLN A 116 -4.34 10.96 -2.38
C GLN A 116 -5.08 11.49 -3.59
N HIS A 117 -6.30 11.03 -3.78
CA HIS A 117 -7.18 11.47 -4.86
C HIS A 117 -8.24 12.44 -4.33
N ASN A 118 -8.74 13.30 -5.21
CA ASN A 118 -9.89 14.11 -4.88
C ASN A 118 -11.12 13.22 -4.63
N VAL A 119 -11.97 13.64 -3.71
CA VAL A 119 -13.20 12.90 -3.40
C VAL A 119 -14.15 12.77 -4.59
N GLU A 120 -14.03 13.68 -5.56
CA GLU A 120 -14.78 13.66 -6.81
C GLU A 120 -14.21 12.71 -7.87
N ASP A 121 -12.99 12.21 -7.67
CA ASP A 121 -12.34 11.25 -8.56
C ASP A 121 -12.55 9.80 -8.14
N PHE A 122 -13.34 9.57 -7.08
CA PHE A 122 -13.62 8.25 -6.55
C PHE A 122 -15.13 8.03 -6.41
N ALA A 123 -15.60 6.90 -6.93
CA ALA A 123 -17.00 6.51 -6.84
C ALA A 123 -17.15 5.12 -6.20
N ALA A 124 -18.21 4.95 -5.43
CA ALA A 124 -18.63 3.66 -4.89
C ALA A 124 -20.14 3.50 -5.08
N ASN A 125 -20.59 2.31 -5.46
CA ASN A 125 -22.00 2.01 -5.71
C ASN A 125 -22.66 2.95 -6.74
N GLY A 126 -21.87 3.51 -7.67
CA GLY A 126 -22.35 4.45 -8.70
C GLY A 126 -22.49 5.90 -8.23
N PHE A 127 -22.12 6.20 -6.99
CA PHE A 127 -22.10 7.56 -6.46
C PHE A 127 -20.69 8.09 -6.32
N LEU A 128 -20.47 9.36 -6.62
CA LEU A 128 -19.25 10.04 -6.21
C LEU A 128 -19.12 9.99 -4.69
N GLN A 129 -17.90 9.98 -4.17
CA GLN A 129 -17.67 9.83 -2.74
C GLN A 129 -18.36 10.92 -1.89
N THR A 130 -18.47 12.14 -2.44
CA THR A 130 -19.19 13.26 -1.83
C THR A 130 -20.71 13.11 -1.82
N GLU A 131 -21.26 12.30 -2.72
CA GLU A 131 -22.69 12.07 -2.91
C GLU A 131 -23.16 10.76 -2.28
N ASN A 132 -22.24 9.90 -1.89
CA ASN A 132 -22.56 8.58 -1.35
C ASN A 132 -23.22 8.72 0.03
N PRO A 133 -24.48 8.28 0.22
CA PRO A 133 -25.18 8.40 1.49
C PRO A 133 -24.50 7.64 2.63
N ASP A 134 -23.78 6.57 2.34
CA ASP A 134 -23.02 5.81 3.33
C ASP A 134 -21.83 6.60 3.88
N MET A 135 -21.37 7.62 3.15
CA MET A 135 -20.27 8.49 3.54
C MET A 135 -20.72 9.74 4.30
N ALA A 136 -22.02 10.02 4.39
CA ALA A 136 -22.55 11.21 5.05
C ALA A 136 -22.03 11.40 6.49
N PRO A 137 -21.91 10.36 7.34
CA PRO A 137 -21.35 10.49 8.69
C PRO A 137 -19.86 10.93 8.71
N PHE A 138 -19.15 10.77 7.58
CA PHE A 138 -17.71 11.05 7.42
C PHE A 138 -17.46 12.30 6.57
N ALA A 139 -18.50 13.03 6.19
CA ALA A 139 -18.42 14.18 5.28
C ALA A 139 -17.38 15.23 5.75
N ALA A 140 -17.27 15.48 7.03
CA ALA A 140 -16.28 16.41 7.59
C ALA A 140 -14.82 15.94 7.40
N THR A 141 -14.59 14.63 7.34
CA THR A 141 -13.27 14.04 7.07
C THR A 141 -12.89 14.19 5.59
N LEU A 142 -13.89 14.11 4.70
CA LEU A 142 -13.69 14.20 3.25
C LEU A 142 -13.51 15.63 2.74
N GLN A 143 -14.03 16.63 3.47
CA GLN A 143 -14.00 18.04 3.07
C GLN A 143 -12.75 18.80 3.54
N ARG A 144 -11.84 18.16 4.25
CA ARG A 144 -10.58 18.80 4.64
C ARG A 144 -9.69 18.98 3.40
N LYS A 145 -9.70 20.21 2.91
CA LYS A 145 -8.78 20.69 1.87
C LYS A 145 -7.36 20.84 2.42
#